data_3212de15ebffde7c9bfd7cdd3be49fef
#
_entry.id   3212de15ebffde7c9bfd7cdd3be49fef
#
_cell.length_a   1.000
_cell.length_b   1.000
_cell.length_c   1.000
_cell.angle_alpha   90.00
_cell.angle_beta   90.00
_cell.angle_gamma   90.00
#
_symmetry.space_group_name_H-M   'P 1'
#
loop_
_entity.id
_entity.type
_entity.pdbx_description
1 polymer ?
#
loop_
_entity_poly.entity_id
_entity_poly.type
_entity_poly.pdbx_seq_one_letter_code
_entity_poly.pdbx_strand_id
1 'polypeptide(L)'
;MMSRCSFLILLGCLFLTCCTKDGDTIYQPDSDEPKASTAPLVTVIYGKDALGDRSYNDLIYKGIEEAVAKYGLRSMQMSPTSYEEGLAYLQTMFQTVSATKADTIRRLYIVCAAGYDEYIRQNAHLFAENPNADLLYLETPDPLPEGCGSTLYMPYYGVMYEAGAIIPAFLFNECLLLVANPEDETVNLAAKGFTDGFLTDYYQPKYDWGDILEKHLETRYLEDKSGDGYNIADSTAFNLLSELSEVYFFGYIVPLCGGSGNKIRYLCDITMTGNGCMGIDVVVPTEVVSVLKHIDRAVGLCIGQWLSPEGMPKHQVLGLKEGYTEVALNLNEGYTTMYNTYIPENLRQQIHEDAIRKEEAYGK
;
A
#
# COMPACT_ATOMS: atom_id res chain seq x y z
N MET A 1 26.66 -35.36 52.98
CA MET A 1 27.46 -34.26 52.41
C MET A 1 27.66 -34.60 50.95
N MET A 2 26.67 -34.41 50.09
CA MET A 2 26.69 -34.55 48.62
C MET A 2 25.81 -33.49 48.06
N SER A 3 26.36 -32.63 47.57
CA SER A 3 26.62 -32.03 46.25
C SER A 3 25.45 -31.18 45.76
N ARG A 4 25.63 -29.88 45.97
CA ARG A 4 24.78 -28.76 45.45
C ARG A 4 25.18 -28.32 44.03
N CYS A 5 25.89 -29.18 43.27
CA CYS A 5 26.40 -28.81 41.94
C CYS A 5 25.59 -29.33 40.75
N SER A 6 24.60 -30.19 40.94
CA SER A 6 23.89 -30.78 39.82
C SER A 6 22.62 -30.02 39.38
N PHE A 7 22.22 -28.96 40.09
CA PHE A 7 20.97 -28.21 39.78
C PHE A 7 21.21 -26.96 38.94
N LEU A 8 22.46 -26.57 38.75
CA LEU A 8 22.83 -25.35 37.98
C LEU A 8 23.09 -25.59 36.49
N ILE A 9 23.20 -26.87 36.08
CA ILE A 9 23.45 -27.22 34.67
C ILE A 9 22.13 -27.41 33.88
N LEU A 10 21.02 -27.66 34.56
CA LEU A 10 19.72 -27.85 33.88
C LEU A 10 18.96 -26.55 33.61
N LEU A 11 19.39 -25.41 34.20
CA LEU A 11 18.77 -24.10 33.97
C LEU A 11 19.46 -23.29 32.87
N GLY A 12 20.60 -23.74 32.40
CA GLY A 12 21.40 -23.07 31.36
C GLY A 12 21.01 -23.43 29.91
N CYS A 13 20.18 -24.46 29.70
CA CYS A 13 19.79 -24.93 28.36
C CYS A 13 18.44 -24.45 27.88
N LEU A 14 17.73 -23.63 28.64
CA LEU A 14 16.36 -23.17 28.31
C LEU A 14 16.30 -21.74 27.75
N PHE A 15 17.44 -21.08 27.52
CA PHE A 15 17.48 -19.69 27.00
C PHE A 15 18.24 -19.51 25.69
N LEU A 16 18.45 -20.60 24.91
CA LEU A 16 19.12 -20.49 23.59
C LEU A 16 18.22 -20.91 22.42
N THR A 17 16.91 -20.74 22.53
CA THR A 17 16.01 -20.88 21.37
C THR A 17 15.10 -19.66 21.28
N CYS A 18 15.68 -18.49 21.05
CA CYS A 18 14.92 -17.38 20.50
C CYS A 18 15.88 -16.36 19.93
N CYS A 19 15.84 -16.24 18.65
CA CYS A 19 16.38 -15.25 17.72
C CYS A 19 17.24 -15.91 16.63
N THR A 20 16.64 -16.79 15.86
CA THR A 20 16.97 -16.80 14.43
C THR A 20 16.03 -15.80 13.80
N LYS A 21 16.58 -14.67 13.34
CA LYS A 21 15.96 -13.89 12.28
C LYS A 21 15.82 -14.85 11.09
N ASP A 22 14.61 -15.30 10.83
CA ASP A 22 14.26 -15.94 9.58
C ASP A 22 14.19 -14.86 8.49
N GLY A 23 15.36 -14.40 8.07
CA GLY A 23 15.57 -13.85 6.75
C GLY A 23 15.89 -15.05 5.86
N ASP A 24 15.07 -15.31 4.90
CA ASP A 24 15.09 -16.33 3.84
C ASP A 24 14.00 -17.40 3.97
N THR A 25 12.77 -17.02 4.17
CA THR A 25 11.66 -17.87 3.77
C THR A 25 11.33 -17.61 2.31
N ILE A 26 11.99 -18.36 1.41
CA ILE A 26 11.33 -18.74 0.16
C ILE A 26 10.11 -19.55 0.60
N TYR A 27 8.95 -18.90 0.66
CA TYR A 27 7.72 -19.55 1.05
C TYR A 27 7.32 -20.51 -0.07
N GLN A 28 7.56 -21.80 0.14
CA GLN A 28 6.89 -22.85 -0.63
C GLN A 28 5.58 -23.15 0.12
N PRO A 29 4.42 -22.96 -0.51
CA PRO A 29 3.18 -23.40 0.10
C PRO A 29 3.23 -24.91 0.31
N ASP A 30 3.03 -25.36 1.57
CA ASP A 30 2.79 -26.77 1.90
C ASP A 30 1.47 -27.22 1.26
N SER A 31 1.51 -27.62 0.00
CA SER A 31 0.48 -28.42 -0.60
C SER A 31 1.06 -29.81 -0.86
N ASP A 32 0.59 -30.80 -0.14
CA ASP A 32 0.99 -32.20 -0.24
C ASP A 32 0.71 -32.85 -1.61
N GLU A 33 0.17 -32.13 -2.56
CA GLU A 33 0.02 -32.57 -3.94
C GLU A 33 1.02 -31.85 -4.86
N PRO A 34 1.91 -32.57 -5.55
CA PRO A 34 2.77 -31.96 -6.55
C PRO A 34 1.88 -31.39 -7.67
N LYS A 35 1.73 -30.05 -7.70
CA LYS A 35 1.08 -29.38 -8.82
C LYS A 35 1.73 -29.82 -10.12
N ALA A 36 0.92 -30.16 -11.13
CA ALA A 36 1.45 -30.61 -12.40
C ALA A 36 2.48 -29.60 -12.92
N SER A 37 3.62 -30.09 -13.42
CA SER A 37 4.72 -29.24 -13.90
C SER A 37 4.30 -28.29 -15.03
N THR A 38 3.14 -28.54 -15.64
CA THR A 38 2.53 -27.78 -16.74
C THR A 38 1.57 -26.68 -16.26
N ALA A 39 1.26 -26.58 -14.95
CA ALA A 39 0.39 -25.52 -14.46
C ALA A 39 1.00 -24.14 -14.72
N PRO A 40 0.18 -23.12 -15.09
CA PRO A 40 0.65 -21.77 -15.29
C PRO A 40 1.37 -21.22 -14.05
N LEU A 41 2.39 -20.38 -14.28
CA LEU A 41 3.25 -19.83 -13.22
C LEU A 41 3.06 -18.32 -13.12
N VAL A 42 2.76 -17.84 -11.92
CA VAL A 42 2.80 -16.42 -11.56
C VAL A 42 4.11 -16.14 -10.83
N THR A 43 4.89 -15.21 -11.35
CA THR A 43 6.15 -14.74 -10.73
C THR A 43 5.97 -13.30 -10.32
N VAL A 44 6.28 -12.97 -9.06
CA VAL A 44 6.08 -11.64 -8.49
C VAL A 44 7.39 -11.07 -8.01
N ILE A 45 7.67 -9.81 -8.37
CA ILE A 45 8.81 -9.04 -7.89
C ILE A 45 8.30 -7.82 -7.16
N TYR A 46 8.52 -7.79 -5.85
CA TYR A 46 8.17 -6.67 -4.98
C TYR A 46 9.25 -5.59 -4.99
N GLY A 47 8.93 -4.44 -4.39
CA GLY A 47 9.93 -3.44 -4.04
C GLY A 47 10.86 -3.91 -2.91
N LYS A 48 11.88 -3.11 -2.63
CA LYS A 48 12.81 -3.34 -1.52
C LYS A 48 12.05 -3.38 -0.19
N ASP A 49 12.33 -4.41 0.64
CA ASP A 49 11.76 -4.59 1.98
C ASP A 49 10.23 -4.43 2.04
N ALA A 50 9.53 -4.80 0.95
CA ALA A 50 8.12 -4.49 0.78
C ALA A 50 7.19 -5.34 1.65
N LEU A 51 7.47 -6.65 1.78
CA LEU A 51 6.61 -7.56 2.54
C LEU A 51 6.74 -7.34 4.05
N GLY A 52 5.63 -7.51 4.76
CA GLY A 52 5.53 -7.25 6.21
C GLY A 52 5.12 -5.81 6.54
N ASP A 53 4.75 -5.02 5.54
CA ASP A 53 4.26 -3.65 5.72
C ASP A 53 2.87 -3.57 6.37
N ARG A 54 2.16 -4.70 6.46
CA ARG A 54 0.77 -4.81 6.96
C ARG A 54 -0.18 -3.85 6.24
N SER A 55 0.10 -3.55 4.99
CA SER A 55 -0.58 -2.58 4.17
C SER A 55 -0.58 -3.06 2.71
N TYR A 56 -0.20 -2.19 1.78
CA TYR A 56 -0.25 -2.36 0.34
C TYR A 56 0.40 -3.66 -0.18
N ASN A 57 1.66 -3.92 0.20
CA ASN A 57 2.38 -5.09 -0.34
C ASN A 57 1.87 -6.42 0.23
N ASP A 58 1.48 -6.45 1.51
CA ASP A 58 0.87 -7.63 2.12
C ASP A 58 -0.53 -7.91 1.51
N LEU A 59 -1.26 -6.88 1.07
CA LEU A 59 -2.51 -7.04 0.33
C LEU A 59 -2.27 -7.62 -1.07
N ILE A 60 -1.23 -7.18 -1.79
CA ILE A 60 -0.84 -7.80 -3.07
C ILE A 60 -0.53 -9.29 -2.86
N TYR A 61 0.31 -9.59 -1.85
CA TYR A 61 0.65 -10.97 -1.51
C TYR A 61 -0.62 -11.81 -1.29
N LYS A 62 -1.55 -11.32 -0.48
CA LYS A 62 -2.83 -11.97 -0.20
C LYS A 62 -3.64 -12.22 -1.48
N GLY A 63 -3.80 -11.20 -2.33
CA GLY A 63 -4.56 -11.31 -3.58
C GLY A 63 -3.97 -12.34 -4.54
N ILE A 64 -2.63 -12.44 -4.59
CA ILE A 64 -1.92 -13.45 -5.38
C ILE A 64 -2.16 -14.84 -4.83
N GLU A 65 -2.00 -15.06 -3.52
CA GLU A 65 -2.20 -16.37 -2.90
C GLU A 65 -3.65 -16.86 -3.06
N GLU A 66 -4.63 -15.97 -2.91
CA GLU A 66 -6.04 -16.28 -3.15
C GLU A 66 -6.30 -16.68 -4.62
N ALA A 67 -5.71 -15.97 -5.59
CA ALA A 67 -5.83 -16.28 -7.00
C ALA A 67 -5.12 -17.60 -7.36
N VAL A 68 -3.91 -17.83 -6.81
CA VAL A 68 -3.15 -19.08 -6.98
C VAL A 68 -3.95 -20.27 -6.48
N ALA A 69 -4.54 -20.16 -5.29
CA ALA A 69 -5.40 -21.22 -4.73
C ALA A 69 -6.66 -21.45 -5.56
N LYS A 70 -7.34 -20.35 -5.97
CA LYS A 70 -8.58 -20.40 -6.74
C LYS A 70 -8.42 -21.04 -8.12
N TYR A 71 -7.33 -20.75 -8.80
CA TYR A 71 -7.11 -21.17 -10.18
C TYR A 71 -6.11 -22.33 -10.34
N GLY A 72 -5.60 -22.90 -9.24
CA GLY A 72 -4.65 -24.01 -9.28
C GLY A 72 -3.31 -23.64 -9.91
N LEU A 73 -2.84 -22.41 -9.73
CA LEU A 73 -1.61 -21.90 -10.31
C LEU A 73 -0.39 -22.31 -9.46
N ARG A 74 0.81 -22.12 -10.01
CA ARG A 74 2.06 -22.06 -9.25
C ARG A 74 2.42 -20.61 -9.03
N SER A 75 3.08 -20.31 -7.91
CA SER A 75 3.62 -18.97 -7.66
C SER A 75 5.10 -19.02 -7.28
N MET A 76 5.79 -17.93 -7.59
CA MET A 76 7.12 -17.61 -7.09
C MET A 76 7.12 -16.12 -6.75
N GLN A 77 7.42 -15.79 -5.51
CA GLN A 77 7.37 -14.43 -5.02
C GLN A 77 8.76 -14.02 -4.52
N MET A 78 9.25 -12.87 -4.97
CA MET A 78 10.58 -12.37 -4.69
C MET A 78 10.48 -10.99 -4.02
N SER A 79 10.94 -10.90 -2.77
CA SER A 79 11.00 -9.66 -2.00
C SER A 79 12.47 -9.31 -1.77
N PRO A 80 13.05 -8.40 -2.57
CA PRO A 80 14.44 -8.03 -2.44
C PRO A 80 14.70 -7.20 -1.19
N THR A 81 15.91 -7.28 -0.65
CA THR A 81 16.37 -6.49 0.50
C THR A 81 17.13 -5.23 0.08
N SER A 82 17.41 -5.08 -1.22
CA SER A 82 18.01 -3.90 -1.79
C SER A 82 17.47 -3.63 -3.20
N TYR A 83 17.66 -2.40 -3.69
CA TYR A 83 17.30 -2.03 -5.06
C TYR A 83 18.10 -2.82 -6.09
N GLU A 84 19.40 -3.05 -5.83
CA GLU A 84 20.29 -3.80 -6.71
C GLU A 84 19.86 -5.27 -6.81
N GLU A 85 19.43 -5.87 -5.70
CA GLU A 85 18.89 -7.22 -5.69
C GLU A 85 17.62 -7.33 -6.52
N GLY A 86 16.71 -6.34 -6.37
CA GLY A 86 15.50 -6.26 -7.19
C GLY A 86 15.78 -6.12 -8.68
N LEU A 87 16.76 -5.31 -9.06
CA LEU A 87 17.24 -5.22 -10.45
C LEU A 87 17.81 -6.55 -10.94
N ALA A 88 18.55 -7.28 -10.13
CA ALA A 88 19.06 -8.60 -10.50
C ALA A 88 17.93 -9.61 -10.72
N TYR A 89 16.87 -9.55 -9.93
CA TYR A 89 15.66 -10.37 -10.16
C TYR A 89 14.98 -9.99 -11.47
N LEU A 90 14.83 -8.70 -11.78
CA LEU A 90 14.28 -8.26 -13.06
C LEU A 90 15.14 -8.71 -14.24
N GLN A 91 16.46 -8.58 -14.16
CA GLN A 91 17.38 -9.05 -15.20
C GLN A 91 17.22 -10.55 -15.45
N THR A 92 17.14 -11.35 -14.38
CA THR A 92 16.89 -12.79 -14.46
C THR A 92 15.51 -13.08 -15.08
N MET A 93 14.50 -12.32 -14.71
CA MET A 93 13.16 -12.42 -15.28
C MET A 93 13.17 -12.18 -16.79
N PHE A 94 13.76 -11.09 -17.28
CA PHE A 94 13.80 -10.78 -18.71
C PHE A 94 14.65 -11.79 -19.50
N GLN A 95 15.75 -12.30 -18.92
CA GLN A 95 16.51 -13.40 -19.51
C GLN A 95 15.67 -14.68 -19.64
N THR A 96 14.88 -14.99 -18.59
CA THR A 96 13.97 -16.14 -18.58
C THR A 96 12.89 -15.99 -19.65
N VAL A 97 12.31 -14.81 -19.80
CA VAL A 97 11.31 -14.51 -20.85
C VAL A 97 11.92 -14.79 -22.24
N SER A 98 13.12 -14.33 -22.49
CA SER A 98 13.81 -14.58 -23.76
C SER A 98 14.15 -16.06 -23.99
N ALA A 99 14.57 -16.79 -22.96
CA ALA A 99 14.98 -18.18 -23.04
C ALA A 99 13.81 -19.16 -23.18
N THR A 100 12.60 -18.78 -22.76
CA THR A 100 11.43 -19.68 -22.68
C THR A 100 10.44 -19.50 -23.83
N LYS A 101 10.82 -18.86 -24.94
CA LYS A 101 9.94 -18.63 -26.10
C LYS A 101 9.37 -19.93 -26.72
N ALA A 102 10.10 -21.04 -26.63
CA ALA A 102 9.66 -22.34 -27.10
C ALA A 102 8.94 -23.19 -26.05
N ASP A 103 8.80 -22.69 -24.83
CA ASP A 103 8.11 -23.39 -23.75
C ASP A 103 6.58 -23.30 -23.95
N THR A 104 5.87 -24.28 -23.44
CA THR A 104 4.38 -24.31 -23.48
C THR A 104 3.74 -23.84 -22.17
N ILE A 105 4.54 -23.57 -21.14
CA ILE A 105 4.06 -23.12 -19.84
C ILE A 105 3.74 -21.62 -19.90
N ARG A 106 2.48 -21.27 -19.67
CA ARG A 106 2.09 -19.85 -19.52
C ARG A 106 2.68 -19.26 -18.25
N ARG A 107 3.21 -18.05 -18.37
CA ARG A 107 3.81 -17.30 -17.27
C ARG A 107 3.24 -15.89 -17.21
N LEU A 108 2.85 -15.48 -16.00
CA LEU A 108 2.55 -14.09 -15.70
C LEU A 108 3.63 -13.55 -14.76
N TYR A 109 4.23 -12.45 -15.15
CA TYR A 109 5.17 -11.71 -14.31
C TYR A 109 4.50 -10.46 -13.80
N ILE A 110 4.49 -10.28 -12.48
CA ILE A 110 3.90 -9.12 -11.81
C ILE A 110 5.03 -8.34 -11.16
N VAL A 111 5.13 -7.05 -11.46
CA VAL A 111 6.13 -6.14 -10.86
C VAL A 111 5.40 -5.06 -10.08
N CYS A 112 5.77 -4.90 -8.81
CA CYS A 112 5.01 -4.14 -7.81
C CYS A 112 5.71 -2.83 -7.38
N ALA A 113 6.80 -2.42 -8.04
CA ALA A 113 7.58 -1.28 -7.59
C ALA A 113 7.85 -0.26 -8.71
N ALA A 114 7.43 0.98 -8.49
CA ALA A 114 7.65 2.09 -9.42
C ALA A 114 9.14 2.40 -9.64
N GLY A 115 10.01 2.15 -8.67
CA GLY A 115 11.46 2.37 -8.80
C GLY A 115 12.16 1.59 -9.91
N TYR A 116 11.46 0.66 -10.57
CA TYR A 116 11.99 -0.13 -11.70
C TYR A 116 11.45 0.35 -13.06
N ASP A 117 10.70 1.44 -13.13
CA ASP A 117 9.96 1.88 -14.33
C ASP A 117 10.87 2.00 -15.57
N GLU A 118 12.00 2.69 -15.43
CA GLU A 118 12.93 2.88 -16.55
C GLU A 118 13.41 1.53 -17.10
N TYR A 119 13.82 0.62 -16.23
CA TYR A 119 14.33 -0.69 -16.62
C TYR A 119 13.23 -1.54 -17.28
N ILE A 120 12.02 -1.51 -16.75
CA ILE A 120 10.88 -2.24 -17.29
C ILE A 120 10.55 -1.73 -18.69
N ARG A 121 10.38 -0.42 -18.88
CA ARG A 121 10.02 0.17 -20.18
C ARG A 121 11.06 -0.09 -21.26
N GLN A 122 12.34 -0.09 -20.91
CA GLN A 122 13.43 -0.41 -21.86
C GLN A 122 13.39 -1.86 -22.33
N ASN A 123 12.96 -2.81 -21.49
CA ASN A 123 13.04 -4.26 -21.74
C ASN A 123 11.69 -4.93 -22.00
N ALA A 124 10.57 -4.26 -21.82
CA ALA A 124 9.23 -4.83 -21.94
C ALA A 124 8.93 -5.43 -23.34
N HIS A 125 9.63 -4.96 -24.37
CA HIS A 125 9.51 -5.50 -25.75
C HIS A 125 9.79 -7.01 -25.83
N LEU A 126 10.56 -7.58 -24.88
CA LEU A 126 10.85 -9.02 -24.83
C LEU A 126 9.59 -9.86 -24.57
N PHE A 127 8.58 -9.30 -23.92
CA PHE A 127 7.29 -9.96 -23.75
C PHE A 127 6.52 -10.07 -25.07
N ALA A 128 6.58 -9.04 -25.92
CA ALA A 128 5.96 -9.09 -27.24
C ALA A 128 6.51 -10.22 -28.13
N GLU A 129 7.71 -10.69 -27.83
CA GLU A 129 8.38 -11.76 -28.56
C GLU A 129 8.11 -13.17 -27.99
N ASN A 130 7.47 -13.28 -26.82
CA ASN A 130 7.19 -14.56 -26.16
C ASN A 130 5.68 -14.74 -25.92
N PRO A 131 4.98 -15.56 -26.73
CA PRO A 131 3.52 -15.74 -26.64
C PRO A 131 3.08 -16.45 -25.33
N ASN A 132 4.01 -17.00 -24.55
CA ASN A 132 3.70 -17.71 -23.30
C ASN A 132 4.08 -16.92 -22.06
N ALA A 133 4.55 -15.67 -22.21
CA ALA A 133 4.90 -14.79 -21.10
C ALA A 133 4.14 -13.47 -21.20
N ASP A 134 3.48 -13.10 -20.13
CA ASP A 134 2.75 -11.84 -19.97
C ASP A 134 3.34 -11.04 -18.80
N LEU A 135 3.33 -9.71 -18.94
CA LEU A 135 3.73 -8.77 -17.90
C LEU A 135 2.51 -8.02 -17.37
N LEU A 136 2.37 -7.95 -16.06
CA LEU A 136 1.50 -7.01 -15.34
C LEU A 136 2.36 -6.07 -14.51
N TYR A 137 2.39 -4.80 -14.88
CA TYR A 137 3.12 -3.78 -14.15
C TYR A 137 2.12 -2.93 -13.33
N LEU A 138 2.32 -2.87 -12.01
CA LEU A 138 1.42 -2.21 -11.07
C LEU A 138 1.84 -0.77 -10.82
N GLU A 139 0.86 0.07 -10.48
CA GLU A 139 1.01 1.46 -10.03
C GLU A 139 1.69 2.38 -11.04
N THR A 140 1.39 2.18 -12.32
CA THR A 140 1.83 3.12 -13.35
C THR A 140 0.64 3.74 -14.06
N PRO A 141 0.57 5.09 -14.14
CA PRO A 141 -0.51 5.78 -14.85
C PRO A 141 -0.42 5.62 -16.37
N ASP A 142 0.76 5.29 -16.88
CA ASP A 142 1.01 5.17 -18.30
C ASP A 142 1.02 3.72 -18.77
N PRO A 143 0.35 3.40 -19.89
CA PRO A 143 0.42 2.06 -20.49
C PRO A 143 1.86 1.75 -20.95
N LEU A 144 2.17 0.46 -20.99
CA LEU A 144 3.35 -0.05 -21.69
C LEU A 144 3.16 0.05 -23.22
N PRO A 145 4.24 0.02 -24.02
CA PRO A 145 4.16 -0.05 -25.45
C PRO A 145 3.31 -1.26 -25.91
N GLU A 146 2.74 -1.17 -27.11
CA GLU A 146 1.82 -2.18 -27.61
C GLU A 146 2.45 -3.58 -27.65
N GLY A 147 1.75 -4.58 -27.10
CA GLY A 147 2.21 -5.96 -27.01
C GLY A 147 3.25 -6.24 -25.92
N CYS A 148 3.70 -5.24 -25.17
CA CYS A 148 4.76 -5.39 -24.18
C CYS A 148 4.24 -5.78 -22.78
N GLY A 149 2.93 -5.88 -22.58
CA GLY A 149 2.30 -6.24 -21.32
C GLY A 149 1.09 -5.39 -20.99
N SER A 150 0.59 -5.56 -19.79
CA SER A 150 -0.54 -4.83 -19.20
C SER A 150 -0.08 -3.99 -18.02
N THR A 151 -0.80 -2.91 -17.77
CA THR A 151 -0.57 -2.05 -16.60
C THR A 151 -1.84 -1.94 -15.76
N LEU A 152 -1.68 -1.88 -14.46
CA LEU A 152 -2.74 -1.57 -13.51
C LEU A 152 -2.35 -0.30 -12.75
N TYR A 153 -3.23 0.69 -12.81
CA TYR A 153 -3.11 1.92 -12.03
C TYR A 153 -4.30 2.07 -11.10
N MET A 154 -4.04 2.35 -9.84
CA MET A 154 -5.06 2.61 -8.84
C MET A 154 -4.86 4.02 -8.29
N PRO A 155 -5.49 5.04 -8.90
CA PRO A 155 -5.33 6.42 -8.48
C PRO A 155 -5.79 6.62 -7.04
N TYR A 156 -5.05 7.44 -6.30
CA TYR A 156 -5.32 7.72 -4.90
C TYR A 156 -5.84 9.14 -4.66
N TYR A 157 -5.83 9.98 -5.71
CA TYR A 157 -6.24 11.37 -5.59
C TYR A 157 -7.70 11.52 -5.12
N GLY A 158 -8.63 10.82 -5.75
CA GLY A 158 -10.07 10.97 -5.47
C GLY A 158 -10.44 10.53 -4.07
N VAL A 159 -9.99 9.35 -3.65
CA VAL A 159 -10.30 8.84 -2.32
C VAL A 159 -9.65 9.69 -1.22
N MET A 160 -8.46 10.23 -1.46
CA MET A 160 -7.81 11.16 -0.52
C MET A 160 -8.49 12.51 -0.50
N TYR A 161 -9.01 12.99 -1.64
CA TYR A 161 -9.86 14.18 -1.69
C TYR A 161 -11.11 13.99 -0.84
N GLU A 162 -11.80 12.88 -0.99
CA GLU A 162 -12.99 12.56 -0.19
C GLU A 162 -12.66 12.49 1.30
N ALA A 163 -11.59 11.81 1.68
CA ALA A 163 -11.13 11.74 3.07
C ALA A 163 -10.79 13.14 3.63
N GLY A 164 -10.05 13.96 2.89
CA GLY A 164 -9.73 15.34 3.28
C GLY A 164 -10.97 16.20 3.48
N ALA A 165 -11.98 16.06 2.61
CA ALA A 165 -13.23 16.80 2.73
C ALA A 165 -14.06 16.39 3.97
N ILE A 166 -13.90 15.14 4.43
CA ILE A 166 -14.67 14.59 5.56
C ILE A 166 -14.02 14.91 6.92
N ILE A 167 -12.70 14.90 7.00
CA ILE A 167 -11.95 15.01 8.27
C ILE A 167 -12.37 16.20 9.14
N PRO A 168 -12.62 17.41 8.63
CA PRO A 168 -13.04 18.53 9.47
C PRO A 168 -14.39 18.32 10.18
N ALA A 169 -15.24 17.40 9.71
CA ALA A 169 -16.52 17.09 10.38
C ALA A 169 -16.33 16.46 11.76
N PHE A 170 -15.17 15.92 12.04
CA PHE A 170 -14.77 15.35 13.34
C PHE A 170 -13.99 16.35 14.21
N LEU A 171 -13.99 17.63 13.82
CA LEU A 171 -13.24 18.73 14.45
C LEU A 171 -11.72 18.55 14.35
N PHE A 172 -11.24 17.72 13.42
CA PHE A 172 -9.82 17.63 13.08
C PHE A 172 -9.46 18.71 12.05
N ASN A 173 -9.22 19.90 12.56
CA ASN A 173 -8.89 21.08 11.74
C ASN A 173 -7.39 21.34 11.63
N GLU A 174 -6.57 20.66 12.41
CA GLU A 174 -5.12 20.71 12.35
C GLU A 174 -4.59 19.34 11.91
N CYS A 175 -4.10 19.26 10.68
CA CYS A 175 -3.65 18.02 10.07
C CYS A 175 -2.17 18.08 9.69
N LEU A 176 -1.49 16.94 9.85
CA LEU A 176 -0.13 16.72 9.39
C LEU A 176 -0.12 15.63 8.32
N LEU A 177 0.29 15.98 7.11
CA LEU A 177 0.63 15.02 6.06
C LEU A 177 2.07 14.56 6.23
N LEU A 178 2.27 13.27 6.41
CA LEU A 178 3.59 12.65 6.37
C LEU A 178 3.73 11.90 5.05
N VAL A 179 4.55 12.41 4.16
CA VAL A 179 4.73 11.89 2.80
C VAL A 179 6.09 11.22 2.70
N ALA A 180 6.14 10.01 2.10
CA ALA A 180 7.38 9.25 2.04
C ALA A 180 8.48 9.99 1.30
N ASN A 181 8.21 10.41 0.06
CA ASN A 181 9.23 10.94 -0.84
C ASN A 181 8.65 12.05 -1.74
N PRO A 182 9.29 13.23 -1.84
CA PRO A 182 8.85 14.32 -2.70
C PRO A 182 8.97 13.99 -4.21
N GLU A 183 9.78 13.00 -4.59
CA GLU A 183 9.95 12.58 -5.98
C GLU A 183 8.94 11.49 -6.41
N ASP A 184 8.20 10.90 -5.48
CA ASP A 184 7.17 9.91 -5.82
C ASP A 184 5.87 10.61 -6.21
N GLU A 185 5.58 10.62 -7.49
CA GLU A 185 4.43 11.29 -8.08
C GLU A 185 3.10 10.73 -7.56
N THR A 186 3.00 9.42 -7.35
CA THR A 186 1.78 8.75 -6.88
C THR A 186 1.40 9.21 -5.48
N VAL A 187 2.38 9.25 -4.57
CA VAL A 187 2.17 9.67 -3.17
C VAL A 187 1.91 11.17 -3.10
N ASN A 188 2.58 11.95 -3.93
CA ASN A 188 2.34 13.40 -4.00
C ASN A 188 0.95 13.72 -4.55
N LEU A 189 0.44 12.95 -5.51
CA LEU A 189 -0.95 13.08 -5.97
C LEU A 189 -1.94 12.72 -4.86
N ALA A 190 -1.67 11.71 -4.05
CA ALA A 190 -2.46 11.38 -2.87
C ALA A 190 -2.48 12.53 -1.85
N ALA A 191 -1.31 13.09 -1.53
CA ALA A 191 -1.16 14.23 -0.63
C ALA A 191 -1.91 15.46 -1.17
N LYS A 192 -1.79 15.71 -2.48
CA LYS A 192 -2.54 16.80 -3.15
C LYS A 192 -4.04 16.57 -3.07
N GLY A 193 -4.53 15.35 -3.30
CA GLY A 193 -5.94 15.00 -3.16
C GLY A 193 -6.46 15.34 -1.77
N PHE A 194 -5.78 14.89 -0.73
CA PHE A 194 -6.15 15.23 0.65
C PHE A 194 -6.16 16.73 0.90
N THR A 195 -5.12 17.44 0.49
CA THR A 195 -5.00 18.90 0.63
C THR A 195 -6.16 19.63 -0.03
N ASP A 196 -6.46 19.29 -1.28
CA ASP A 196 -7.53 19.93 -2.04
C ASP A 196 -8.92 19.67 -1.40
N GLY A 197 -9.16 18.45 -0.92
CA GLY A 197 -10.38 18.09 -0.20
C GLY A 197 -10.49 18.80 1.14
N PHE A 198 -9.45 18.77 1.94
CA PHE A 198 -9.40 19.39 3.27
C PHE A 198 -9.63 20.89 3.22
N LEU A 199 -9.05 21.59 2.24
CA LEU A 199 -9.19 23.03 2.08
C LEU A 199 -10.50 23.45 1.37
N THR A 200 -11.26 22.51 0.78
CA THR A 200 -12.54 22.84 0.16
C THR A 200 -13.60 23.15 1.23
N ASP A 201 -14.35 24.23 1.03
CA ASP A 201 -15.38 24.70 1.97
C ASP A 201 -16.75 24.13 1.62
N TYR A 202 -16.96 22.84 1.84
CA TYR A 202 -18.27 22.20 1.71
C TYR A 202 -19.21 22.57 2.85
N TYR A 203 -18.67 22.79 4.04
CA TYR A 203 -19.34 23.15 5.28
C TYR A 203 -18.36 23.84 6.22
N GLN A 204 -18.89 24.49 7.24
CA GLN A 204 -18.08 25.20 8.24
C GLN A 204 -18.31 24.59 9.62
N PRO A 205 -17.47 23.67 10.07
CA PRO A 205 -17.57 23.15 11.43
C PRO A 205 -17.29 24.28 12.44
N LYS A 206 -17.98 24.25 13.57
CA LYS A 206 -17.86 25.25 14.62
C LYS A 206 -17.67 24.57 15.96
N TYR A 207 -16.93 25.22 16.84
CA TYR A 207 -16.93 24.84 18.23
C TYR A 207 -18.29 25.10 18.89
N ASP A 208 -18.57 24.43 20.01
CA ASP A 208 -19.81 24.59 20.77
C ASP A 208 -20.09 26.05 21.17
N TRP A 209 -19.04 26.88 21.33
CA TRP A 209 -19.13 28.31 21.60
C TRP A 209 -19.32 29.19 20.34
N GLY A 210 -19.42 28.59 19.16
CA GLY A 210 -19.81 29.26 17.90
C GLY A 210 -18.67 29.77 17.02
N ASP A 211 -17.40 29.64 17.44
CA ASP A 211 -16.26 30.04 16.62
C ASP A 211 -16.05 29.06 15.46
N ILE A 212 -15.74 29.60 14.29
CA ILE A 212 -15.39 28.80 13.11
C ILE A 212 -14.01 28.19 13.31
N LEU A 213 -13.88 26.90 13.01
CA LEU A 213 -12.61 26.19 13.02
C LEU A 213 -11.77 26.60 11.80
N GLU A 214 -10.66 27.27 12.03
CA GLU A 214 -9.68 27.51 10.99
C GLU A 214 -8.96 26.20 10.66
N LYS A 215 -8.82 25.91 9.36
CA LYS A 215 -8.12 24.73 8.86
C LYS A 215 -6.63 25.00 8.75
N HIS A 216 -5.82 24.16 9.36
CA HIS A 216 -4.36 24.21 9.25
C HIS A 216 -3.83 22.88 8.76
N LEU A 217 -2.97 22.91 7.75
CA LEU A 217 -2.38 21.73 7.14
C LEU A 217 -0.87 21.93 6.96
N GLU A 218 -0.10 21.03 7.51
CA GLU A 218 1.35 20.96 7.30
C GLU A 218 1.71 19.69 6.54
N THR A 219 2.71 19.76 5.67
CA THR A 219 3.24 18.61 4.94
C THR A 219 4.71 18.43 5.30
N ARG A 220 5.08 17.21 5.67
CA ARG A 220 6.45 16.80 5.95
C ARG A 220 6.82 15.58 5.10
N TYR A 221 8.01 15.61 4.54
CA TYR A 221 8.59 14.49 3.82
C TYR A 221 9.50 13.68 4.73
N LEU A 222 9.40 12.35 4.64
CA LEU A 222 10.19 11.42 5.45
C LEU A 222 11.50 11.05 4.78
N GLU A 223 11.95 11.81 3.78
CA GLU A 223 13.26 11.62 3.18
C GLU A 223 14.30 11.53 4.29
N ASP A 224 14.80 10.34 4.51
CA ASP A 224 16.04 10.20 5.18
C ASP A 224 17.13 9.94 4.13
N LYS A 225 18.39 10.17 4.54
CA LYS A 225 19.55 9.99 3.68
C LYS A 225 19.80 8.53 3.28
N SER A 226 18.99 7.59 3.76
CA SER A 226 19.16 6.15 3.62
C SER A 226 18.07 5.46 2.83
N GLY A 227 16.99 6.14 2.46
CA GLY A 227 15.86 5.47 1.85
C GLY A 227 14.82 6.37 1.19
N ASP A 228 13.76 5.74 0.80
CA ASP A 228 12.61 6.31 0.09
C ASP A 228 11.49 6.80 1.02
N GLY A 229 11.70 6.79 2.34
CA GLY A 229 10.71 7.17 3.36
C GLY A 229 9.63 6.12 3.63
N TYR A 230 9.59 5.02 2.89
CA TYR A 230 8.55 3.98 3.05
C TYR A 230 8.81 3.00 4.16
N ASN A 231 10.06 2.86 4.62
CA ASN A 231 10.43 1.94 5.69
C ASN A 231 11.51 2.50 6.61
N ILE A 232 11.23 3.64 7.26
CA ILE A 232 12.15 4.24 8.23
C ILE A 232 12.36 3.34 9.46
N ALA A 233 13.51 3.47 10.13
CA ALA A 233 13.78 2.74 11.36
C ALA A 233 12.80 3.17 12.49
N ASP A 234 12.49 2.25 13.43
CA ASP A 234 11.60 2.54 14.57
C ASP A 234 12.10 3.71 15.42
N SER A 235 13.42 3.82 15.58
CA SER A 235 14.03 4.95 16.28
C SER A 235 13.83 6.29 15.55
N THR A 236 13.84 6.28 14.23
CA THR A 236 13.58 7.47 13.41
C THR A 236 12.11 7.88 13.55
N ALA A 237 11.17 6.93 13.49
CA ALA A 237 9.76 7.20 13.70
C ALA A 237 9.48 7.78 15.11
N PHE A 238 10.12 7.20 16.14
CA PHE A 238 9.99 7.70 17.52
C PHE A 238 10.54 9.13 17.69
N ASN A 239 11.71 9.40 17.13
CA ASN A 239 12.32 10.74 17.21
C ASN A 239 11.48 11.78 16.46
N LEU A 240 10.94 11.42 15.29
CA LEU A 240 10.04 12.27 14.52
C LEU A 240 8.80 12.65 15.35
N LEU A 241 8.12 11.66 15.95
CA LEU A 241 6.94 11.94 16.77
C LEU A 241 7.26 12.76 18.01
N SER A 242 8.42 12.53 18.65
CA SER A 242 8.86 13.32 19.79
C SER A 242 9.10 14.78 19.38
N GLU A 243 9.77 15.03 18.26
CA GLU A 243 9.97 16.37 17.72
C GLU A 243 8.64 17.05 17.41
N LEU A 244 7.75 16.34 16.72
CA LEU A 244 6.44 16.88 16.36
C LEU A 244 5.58 17.22 17.57
N SER A 245 5.62 16.42 18.64
CA SER A 245 4.86 16.66 19.86
C SER A 245 5.37 17.85 20.66
N GLU A 246 6.65 18.22 20.52
CA GLU A 246 7.24 19.40 21.19
C GLU A 246 6.93 20.72 20.45
N VAL A 247 6.78 20.67 19.13
CA VAL A 247 6.69 21.87 18.29
C VAL A 247 5.25 22.16 17.85
N TYR A 248 4.43 21.13 17.70
CA TYR A 248 3.10 21.26 17.12
C TYR A 248 2.06 20.43 17.88
N PHE A 249 0.88 20.99 18.02
CA PHE A 249 -0.29 20.24 18.41
C PHE A 249 -1.09 19.90 17.14
N PHE A 250 -0.92 18.67 16.64
CA PHE A 250 -1.72 18.20 15.53
C PHE A 250 -2.93 17.43 16.06
N GLY A 251 -4.11 17.72 15.52
CA GLY A 251 -5.30 16.95 15.82
C GLY A 251 -5.31 15.60 15.06
N TYR A 252 -4.71 15.56 13.85
CA TYR A 252 -4.79 14.37 13.00
C TYR A 252 -3.56 14.20 12.09
N ILE A 253 -3.05 12.98 12.02
CA ILE A 253 -1.89 12.61 11.18
C ILE A 253 -2.38 11.78 9.99
N VAL A 254 -1.90 12.12 8.80
CA VAL A 254 -2.19 11.41 7.54
C VAL A 254 -0.88 10.82 7.01
N PRO A 255 -0.60 9.53 7.27
CA PRO A 255 0.69 8.92 7.00
C PRO A 255 0.75 8.29 5.60
N LEU A 256 1.03 9.07 4.56
CA LEU A 256 1.23 8.63 3.18
C LEU A 256 2.66 8.10 2.98
N CYS A 257 3.04 7.09 3.74
CA CYS A 257 4.43 6.60 3.80
C CYS A 257 4.54 5.09 4.07
N GLY A 258 3.59 4.30 3.60
CA GLY A 258 3.64 2.83 3.62
C GLY A 258 3.94 2.25 5.01
N GLY A 259 4.92 1.34 5.10
CA GLY A 259 5.33 0.71 6.36
C GLY A 259 5.78 1.70 7.45
N SER A 260 6.34 2.85 7.08
CA SER A 260 6.65 3.94 8.02
C SER A 260 5.37 4.46 8.68
N GLY A 261 4.28 4.58 7.93
CA GLY A 261 2.98 5.02 8.44
C GLY A 261 2.44 4.09 9.52
N ASN A 262 2.58 2.78 9.36
CA ASN A 262 2.18 1.80 10.36
C ASN A 262 2.99 1.92 11.66
N LYS A 263 4.29 2.21 11.56
CA LYS A 263 5.15 2.44 12.73
C LYS A 263 4.75 3.71 13.47
N ILE A 264 4.51 4.80 12.73
CA ILE A 264 4.07 6.09 13.28
C ILE A 264 2.72 5.93 13.98
N ARG A 265 1.75 5.30 13.34
CA ARG A 265 0.43 5.03 13.92
C ARG A 265 0.52 4.21 15.20
N TYR A 266 1.30 3.12 15.19
CA TYR A 266 1.52 2.31 16.39
C TYR A 266 2.10 3.14 17.55
N LEU A 267 3.04 4.02 17.26
CA LEU A 267 3.63 4.92 18.27
C LEU A 267 2.60 5.94 18.78
N CYS A 268 1.74 6.49 17.92
CA CYS A 268 0.64 7.35 18.35
C CYS A 268 -0.28 6.62 19.34
N ASP A 269 -0.65 5.37 19.05
CA ASP A 269 -1.51 4.55 19.90
C ASP A 269 -0.90 4.32 21.30
N ILE A 270 0.39 3.99 21.37
CA ILE A 270 1.05 3.65 22.65
C ILE A 270 1.53 4.84 23.47
N THR A 271 1.81 5.97 22.82
CA THR A 271 2.28 7.18 23.52
C THR A 271 1.14 8.06 24.02
N MET A 272 -0.11 7.72 23.69
CA MET A 272 -1.30 8.47 24.08
C MET A 272 -1.17 9.98 23.79
N THR A 273 -0.59 10.33 22.66
CA THR A 273 -0.38 11.74 22.27
C THR A 273 -1.69 12.50 22.06
N GLY A 274 -2.83 11.80 22.06
CA GLY A 274 -4.15 12.40 21.80
C GLY A 274 -4.40 12.72 20.32
N ASN A 275 -3.43 12.44 19.45
CA ASN A 275 -3.55 12.66 18.02
C ASN A 275 -4.23 11.45 17.36
N GLY A 276 -5.25 11.70 16.53
CA GLY A 276 -5.78 10.68 15.63
C GLY A 276 -4.79 10.42 14.48
N CYS A 277 -4.88 9.23 13.89
CA CYS A 277 -4.06 8.87 12.73
C CYS A 277 -4.93 8.18 11.68
N MET A 278 -4.81 8.55 10.40
CA MET A 278 -5.56 7.90 9.33
C MET A 278 -5.07 6.49 9.07
N GLY A 279 -5.99 5.54 8.92
CA GLY A 279 -5.66 4.24 8.34
C GLY A 279 -5.40 4.37 6.83
N ILE A 280 -4.33 3.76 6.34
CA ILE A 280 -4.00 3.73 4.91
C ILE A 280 -3.97 2.29 4.44
N ASP A 281 -4.60 2.01 3.30
CA ASP A 281 -4.79 0.72 2.62
C ASP A 281 -5.65 -0.30 3.38
N VAL A 282 -5.73 -0.22 4.69
CA VAL A 282 -6.46 -1.16 5.54
C VAL A 282 -7.36 -0.44 6.56
N VAL A 283 -8.44 -1.10 6.95
CA VAL A 283 -9.27 -0.61 8.06
C VAL A 283 -8.48 -0.70 9.37
N VAL A 284 -8.39 0.42 10.06
CA VAL A 284 -7.81 0.48 11.39
C VAL A 284 -8.93 0.71 12.41
N PRO A 285 -9.24 -0.28 13.27
CA PRO A 285 -10.41 -0.22 14.16
C PRO A 285 -10.35 0.89 15.21
N THR A 286 -9.18 1.43 15.53
CA THR A 286 -8.99 2.53 16.47
C THR A 286 -9.15 3.90 15.81
N GLU A 287 -9.08 3.98 14.49
CA GLU A 287 -9.11 5.22 13.74
C GLU A 287 -10.49 5.54 13.18
N VAL A 288 -10.83 6.83 13.17
CA VAL A 288 -12.13 7.31 12.72
C VAL A 288 -12.28 7.18 11.21
N VAL A 289 -11.21 7.44 10.48
CA VAL A 289 -11.16 7.39 9.03
C VAL A 289 -10.02 6.48 8.57
N SER A 290 -10.33 5.58 7.66
CA SER A 290 -9.36 4.80 6.91
C SER A 290 -9.61 4.97 5.42
N VAL A 291 -8.54 5.12 4.64
CA VAL A 291 -8.59 5.09 3.18
C VAL A 291 -8.15 3.71 2.72
N LEU A 292 -9.01 3.03 1.98
CA LEU A 292 -8.78 1.65 1.55
C LEU A 292 -8.39 1.62 0.08
N LYS A 293 -7.47 0.71 -0.23
CA LYS A 293 -7.06 0.35 -1.59
C LYS A 293 -7.15 -1.16 -1.75
N HIS A 294 -8.16 -1.63 -2.47
CA HIS A 294 -8.43 -3.05 -2.65
C HIS A 294 -7.52 -3.68 -3.71
N ILE A 295 -6.22 -3.53 -3.54
CA ILE A 295 -5.21 -4.05 -4.47
C ILE A 295 -5.22 -5.58 -4.53
N ASP A 296 -5.58 -6.26 -3.43
CA ASP A 296 -5.78 -7.70 -3.39
C ASP A 296 -6.85 -8.15 -4.41
N ARG A 297 -7.99 -7.44 -4.45
CA ARG A 297 -9.07 -7.69 -5.39
C ARG A 297 -8.66 -7.36 -6.83
N ALA A 298 -7.95 -6.26 -7.03
CA ALA A 298 -7.51 -5.80 -8.33
C ALA A 298 -6.50 -6.77 -8.97
N VAL A 299 -5.51 -7.24 -8.22
CA VAL A 299 -4.55 -8.25 -8.68
C VAL A 299 -5.24 -9.58 -8.96
N GLY A 300 -6.16 -10.00 -8.10
CA GLY A 300 -6.98 -11.20 -8.33
C GLY A 300 -7.82 -11.12 -9.61
N LEU A 301 -8.38 -9.93 -9.92
CA LEU A 301 -9.08 -9.66 -11.17
C LEU A 301 -8.15 -9.79 -12.37
N CYS A 302 -6.97 -9.15 -12.33
CA CYS A 302 -5.99 -9.21 -13.42
C CYS A 302 -5.53 -10.65 -13.71
N ILE A 303 -5.26 -11.45 -12.67
CA ILE A 303 -4.90 -12.87 -12.83
C ILE A 303 -6.06 -13.66 -13.47
N GLY A 304 -7.31 -13.40 -13.05
CA GLY A 304 -8.48 -14.02 -13.66
C GLY A 304 -8.64 -13.65 -15.15
N GLN A 305 -8.44 -12.39 -15.51
CA GLN A 305 -8.45 -11.91 -16.89
C GLN A 305 -7.31 -12.52 -17.71
N TRP A 306 -6.11 -12.62 -17.14
CA TRP A 306 -4.97 -13.28 -17.79
C TRP A 306 -5.29 -14.73 -18.20
N LEU A 307 -6.06 -15.44 -17.38
CA LEU A 307 -6.45 -16.82 -17.66
C LEU A 307 -7.62 -16.92 -18.66
N SER A 308 -8.36 -15.84 -18.86
CA SER A 308 -9.49 -15.82 -19.78
C SER A 308 -9.04 -15.78 -21.26
N PRO A 309 -9.91 -16.18 -22.20
CA PRO A 309 -9.60 -16.08 -23.64
C PRO A 309 -9.37 -14.63 -24.11
N GLU A 310 -10.00 -13.66 -23.46
CA GLU A 310 -9.91 -12.24 -23.81
C GLU A 310 -8.58 -11.63 -23.36
N GLY A 311 -7.94 -12.25 -22.37
CA GLY A 311 -6.69 -11.72 -21.76
C GLY A 311 -6.89 -10.49 -20.90
N MET A 312 -5.79 -9.92 -20.39
CA MET A 312 -5.80 -8.68 -19.64
C MET A 312 -5.95 -7.47 -20.58
N PRO A 313 -6.69 -6.41 -20.17
CA PRO A 313 -6.63 -5.11 -20.83
C PRO A 313 -5.20 -4.57 -20.85
N LYS A 314 -4.83 -3.82 -21.90
CA LYS A 314 -3.49 -3.20 -22.00
C LYS A 314 -3.19 -2.23 -20.86
N HIS A 315 -4.20 -1.49 -20.44
CA HIS A 315 -4.15 -0.56 -19.34
C HIS A 315 -5.47 -0.59 -18.59
N GLN A 316 -5.40 -0.69 -17.27
CA GLN A 316 -6.58 -0.74 -16.42
C GLN A 316 -6.44 0.27 -15.30
N VAL A 317 -7.44 1.13 -15.15
CA VAL A 317 -7.54 2.10 -14.05
C VAL A 317 -8.66 1.66 -13.14
N LEU A 318 -8.36 1.42 -11.87
CA LEU A 318 -9.31 0.95 -10.86
C LEU A 318 -9.23 1.87 -9.64
N GLY A 319 -10.04 2.91 -9.62
CA GLY A 319 -10.06 3.92 -8.59
C GLY A 319 -11.36 3.96 -7.79
N LEU A 320 -11.70 5.15 -7.34
CA LEU A 320 -12.88 5.44 -6.55
C LEU A 320 -14.18 5.12 -7.31
N LYS A 321 -14.24 5.47 -8.59
CA LYS A 321 -15.40 5.22 -9.46
C LYS A 321 -15.70 3.73 -9.64
N GLU A 322 -14.67 2.91 -9.77
CA GLU A 322 -14.78 1.46 -9.93
C GLU A 322 -14.96 0.72 -8.59
N GLY A 323 -14.91 1.43 -7.46
CA GLY A 323 -15.05 0.88 -6.11
C GLY A 323 -13.85 0.05 -5.67
N TYR A 324 -12.66 0.36 -6.17
CA TYR A 324 -11.40 -0.26 -5.74
C TYR A 324 -10.62 0.60 -4.75
N THR A 325 -10.99 1.87 -4.60
CA THR A 325 -10.59 2.69 -3.47
C THR A 325 -11.84 3.21 -2.77
N GLU A 326 -11.82 3.37 -1.46
CA GLU A 326 -12.96 3.88 -0.68
C GLU A 326 -12.51 4.50 0.64
N VAL A 327 -13.35 5.39 1.19
CA VAL A 327 -13.21 5.91 2.55
C VAL A 327 -14.06 5.07 3.49
N ALA A 328 -13.41 4.38 4.44
CA ALA A 328 -14.07 3.63 5.49
C ALA A 328 -14.11 4.46 6.78
N LEU A 329 -15.30 4.53 7.38
CA LEU A 329 -15.54 5.26 8.63
C LEU A 329 -15.81 4.30 9.77
N ASN A 330 -15.10 4.50 10.89
CA ASN A 330 -15.34 3.79 12.14
C ASN A 330 -15.87 4.78 13.19
N LEU A 331 -17.18 4.95 13.21
CA LEU A 331 -17.86 6.00 13.97
C LEU A 331 -18.42 5.43 15.28
N ASN A 332 -17.95 5.97 16.40
CA ASN A 332 -18.67 5.88 17.67
C ASN A 332 -19.92 6.78 17.66
N GLU A 333 -20.74 6.74 18.70
CA GLU A 333 -21.99 7.52 18.78
C GLU A 333 -21.75 9.03 18.64
N GLY A 334 -20.68 9.56 19.26
CA GLY A 334 -20.33 10.98 19.19
C GLY A 334 -19.92 11.39 17.78
N TYR A 335 -19.01 10.65 17.15
CA TYR A 335 -18.58 10.90 15.78
C TYR A 335 -19.72 10.71 14.76
N THR A 336 -20.61 9.74 14.98
CA THR A 336 -21.81 9.57 14.14
C THR A 336 -22.68 10.83 14.16
N THR A 337 -22.88 11.41 15.33
CA THR A 337 -23.68 12.63 15.50
C THR A 337 -23.02 13.82 14.78
N MET A 338 -21.70 14.02 14.97
CA MET A 338 -20.95 15.09 14.29
C MET A 338 -21.00 14.92 12.77
N TYR A 339 -20.71 13.73 12.28
CA TYR A 339 -20.70 13.42 10.85
C TYR A 339 -22.05 13.71 10.20
N ASN A 340 -23.14 13.22 10.78
CA ASN A 340 -24.49 13.45 10.26
C ASN A 340 -24.92 14.92 10.34
N THR A 341 -24.40 15.68 11.31
CA THR A 341 -24.69 17.10 11.47
C THR A 341 -24.03 17.94 10.37
N TYR A 342 -22.75 17.70 10.12
CA TYR A 342 -21.96 18.49 9.17
C TYR A 342 -22.05 17.97 7.74
N ILE A 343 -22.22 16.65 7.55
CA ILE A 343 -22.24 16.00 6.24
C ILE A 343 -23.52 15.19 6.05
N PRO A 344 -24.67 15.85 5.78
CA PRO A 344 -25.91 15.17 5.44
C PRO A 344 -25.78 14.42 4.11
N GLU A 345 -26.68 13.47 3.86
CA GLU A 345 -26.59 12.52 2.74
C GLU A 345 -26.37 13.17 1.36
N ASN A 346 -27.09 14.27 1.07
CA ASN A 346 -26.92 14.99 -0.18
C ASN A 346 -25.51 15.59 -0.34
N LEU A 347 -24.89 16.02 0.76
CA LEU A 347 -23.53 16.54 0.74
C LEU A 347 -22.50 15.42 0.60
N ARG A 348 -22.74 14.25 1.22
CA ARG A 348 -21.90 13.05 1.02
C ARG A 348 -21.82 12.69 -0.44
N GLN A 349 -22.99 12.59 -1.08
CA GLN A 349 -23.06 12.28 -2.50
C GLN A 349 -22.32 13.33 -3.33
N GLN A 350 -22.50 14.62 -3.02
CA GLN A 350 -21.78 15.70 -3.72
C GLN A 350 -20.26 15.58 -3.55
N ILE A 351 -19.76 15.34 -2.33
CA ILE A 351 -18.33 15.17 -2.06
C ILE A 351 -17.78 13.99 -2.86
N HIS A 352 -18.50 12.86 -2.85
CA HIS A 352 -18.10 11.65 -3.58
C HIS A 352 -18.05 11.86 -5.11
N GLU A 353 -19.09 12.50 -5.67
CA GLU A 353 -19.13 12.83 -7.11
C GLU A 353 -18.02 13.81 -7.50
N ASP A 354 -17.74 14.80 -6.64
CA ASP A 354 -16.63 15.74 -6.84
C ASP A 354 -15.26 15.02 -6.78
N ALA A 355 -15.09 14.08 -5.86
CA ALA A 355 -13.89 13.28 -5.72
C ALA A 355 -13.62 12.44 -6.99
N ILE A 356 -14.65 11.74 -7.50
CA ILE A 356 -14.56 10.98 -8.75
C ILE A 356 -14.19 11.90 -9.92
N ARG A 357 -14.88 13.01 -10.09
CA ARG A 357 -14.62 13.96 -11.19
C ARG A 357 -13.21 14.53 -11.15
N LYS A 358 -12.70 14.83 -9.96
CA LYS A 358 -11.33 15.33 -9.78
C LYS A 358 -10.30 14.23 -10.01
N GLU A 359 -10.55 12.99 -9.58
CA GLU A 359 -9.69 11.84 -9.87
C GLU A 359 -9.56 11.65 -11.38
N GLU A 360 -10.67 11.68 -12.12
CA GLU A 360 -10.65 11.58 -13.59
C GLU A 360 -9.84 12.73 -14.27
N ALA A 361 -9.74 13.88 -13.63
CA ALA A 361 -8.98 15.02 -14.15
C ALA A 361 -7.49 14.96 -13.83
N TYR A 362 -7.11 14.39 -12.68
CA TYR A 362 -5.73 14.35 -12.18
C TYR A 362 -5.10 12.95 -12.24
N GLY A 363 -5.88 11.90 -12.36
CA GLY A 363 -5.42 10.52 -12.41
C GLY A 363 -5.07 10.01 -13.82
N LYS A 364 -4.76 10.92 -14.75
CA LYS A 364 -4.35 10.59 -16.13
C LYS A 364 -2.88 10.85 -16.32
#